data_2a9149858d891e52c0303a98442b025d
#
_entry.id   2a9149858d891e52c0303a98442b025d
#
_cell.length_a   1.000
_cell.length_b   1.000
_cell.length_c   1.000
_cell.angle_alpha   90.00
_cell.angle_beta   90.00
_cell.angle_gamma   90.00
#
_symmetry.space_group_name_H-M   'P 1'
#
loop_
_entity.id
_entity.type
_entity.pdbx_description
1 polymer ?
#
loop_
_entity_poly.entity_id
_entity_poly.type
_entity_poly.pdbx_seq_one_letter_code
_entity_poly.pdbx_strand_id
1 'polypeptide(L)'
;IIYLCFPNNPTGSTITKDELQKWVDYANKVGAVIIYDAAYEAYISEPDVPHTIYECEGARTCAIELRSFSKNAGFTGVRLGFTVIPKDLKCGDVTLHSLWARRHGTKFNGAPYIVQRAGEAVYSEAGQKQTGEQIAYYMNNAKTILEGLKSAGYTVSGGVNAPYIWLKTPDKMTSWAVSYTHLTLPTT
;
A
#
# COMPACT_ATOMS: atom_id res chain seq x y z
N ILE A 1 -11.97 14.97 -3.68
CA ILE A 1 -10.98 13.86 -3.77
C ILE A 1 -10.82 13.26 -2.38
N ILE A 2 -10.83 11.92 -2.31
CA ILE A 2 -10.63 11.13 -1.10
C ILE A 2 -9.31 10.36 -1.27
N TYR A 3 -8.39 10.47 -0.31
CA TYR A 3 -7.15 9.68 -0.30
C TYR A 3 -7.27 8.58 0.74
N LEU A 4 -7.09 7.33 0.31
CA LEU A 4 -7.05 6.15 1.17
C LEU A 4 -5.74 5.40 0.94
N CYS A 5 -5.11 4.92 2.01
CA CYS A 5 -3.89 4.14 1.95
C CYS A 5 -4.05 2.91 2.85
N PHE A 6 -4.22 1.74 2.23
CA PHE A 6 -4.37 0.48 2.95
C PHE A 6 -3.69 -0.68 2.21
N PRO A 7 -2.88 -1.50 2.92
CA PRO A 7 -2.39 -1.28 4.29
C PRO A 7 -1.61 0.02 4.44
N ASN A 8 -1.76 0.67 5.59
CA ASN A 8 -1.26 2.03 5.81
C ASN A 8 0.21 2.07 6.24
N ASN A 9 0.96 2.97 5.66
CA ASN A 9 2.24 3.42 6.17
C ASN A 9 2.02 4.78 6.88
N PRO A 10 2.31 4.94 8.19
CA PRO A 10 3.16 4.06 9.02
C PRO A 10 2.41 3.13 9.99
N THR A 11 1.09 3.18 10.08
CA THR A 11 0.33 2.57 11.18
C THR A 11 0.14 1.05 11.06
N GLY A 12 0.30 0.49 9.85
CA GLY A 12 -0.06 -0.89 9.54
C GLY A 12 -1.56 -1.17 9.54
N SER A 13 -2.39 -0.11 9.61
CA SER A 13 -3.86 -0.25 9.60
C SER A 13 -4.35 -0.77 8.26
N THR A 14 -5.41 -1.57 8.32
CA THR A 14 -6.14 -2.09 7.16
C THR A 14 -7.60 -1.66 7.21
N ILE A 15 -8.33 -1.99 6.17
CA ILE A 15 -9.76 -1.77 6.05
C ILE A 15 -10.41 -3.05 5.54
N THR A 16 -11.54 -3.44 6.10
CA THR A 16 -12.30 -4.58 5.59
C THR A 16 -12.99 -4.24 4.28
N LYS A 17 -13.37 -5.26 3.51
CA LYS A 17 -14.09 -5.06 2.25
C LYS A 17 -15.42 -4.31 2.47
N ASP A 18 -16.15 -4.64 3.54
CA ASP A 18 -17.42 -3.98 3.86
C ASP A 18 -17.26 -2.51 4.24
N GLU A 19 -16.18 -2.18 4.91
CA GLU A 19 -15.86 -0.78 5.24
C GLU A 19 -15.40 -0.01 4.00
N LEU A 20 -14.59 -0.62 3.15
CA LEU A 20 -14.15 -0.02 1.88
C LEU A 20 -15.32 0.20 0.93
N GLN A 21 -16.31 -0.72 0.91
CA GLN A 21 -17.55 -0.56 0.14
C GLN A 21 -18.30 0.71 0.52
N LYS A 22 -18.38 1.04 1.81
CA LYS A 22 -19.03 2.28 2.27
C LYS A 22 -18.36 3.55 1.72
N TRP A 23 -17.03 3.53 1.58
CA TRP A 23 -16.29 4.63 0.94
C TRP A 23 -16.58 4.74 -0.55
N VAL A 24 -16.66 3.61 -1.25
CA VAL A 24 -17.01 3.55 -2.67
C VAL A 24 -18.43 4.07 -2.89
N ASP A 25 -19.40 3.62 -2.08
CA ASP A 25 -20.78 4.06 -2.15
C ASP A 25 -20.91 5.57 -1.89
N TYR A 26 -20.21 6.06 -0.88
CA TYR A 26 -20.17 7.49 -0.57
C TYR A 26 -19.56 8.29 -1.71
N ALA A 27 -18.43 7.86 -2.27
CA ALA A 27 -17.78 8.56 -3.37
C ALA A 27 -18.67 8.65 -4.60
N ASN A 28 -19.35 7.56 -4.98
CA ASN A 28 -20.32 7.55 -6.07
C ASN A 28 -21.51 8.48 -5.78
N LYS A 29 -22.03 8.47 -4.55
CA LYS A 29 -23.14 9.32 -4.14
C LYS A 29 -22.85 10.82 -4.27
N VAL A 30 -21.62 11.24 -3.94
CA VAL A 30 -21.25 12.68 -3.92
C VAL A 30 -20.43 13.10 -5.14
N GLY A 31 -20.17 12.20 -6.10
CA GLY A 31 -19.35 12.49 -7.28
C GLY A 31 -17.87 12.72 -6.94
N ALA A 32 -17.36 12.11 -5.87
CA ALA A 32 -15.95 12.20 -5.50
C ALA A 32 -15.12 11.12 -6.19
N VAL A 33 -13.79 11.39 -6.32
CA VAL A 33 -12.83 10.40 -6.79
C VAL A 33 -11.97 9.93 -5.62
N ILE A 34 -11.87 8.61 -5.47
CA ILE A 34 -10.96 7.97 -4.51
C ILE A 34 -9.62 7.74 -5.19
N ILE A 35 -8.53 8.16 -4.53
CA ILE A 35 -7.17 7.73 -4.85
C ILE A 35 -6.77 6.71 -3.79
N TYR A 36 -6.67 5.45 -4.20
CA TYR A 36 -6.39 4.31 -3.33
C TYR A 36 -4.93 3.88 -3.48
N ASP A 37 -4.14 4.09 -2.44
CA ASP A 37 -2.75 3.65 -2.37
C ASP A 37 -2.68 2.23 -1.80
N ALA A 38 -2.39 1.27 -2.68
CA ALA A 38 -2.27 -0.14 -2.39
C ALA A 38 -0.80 -0.63 -2.46
N ALA A 39 0.17 0.23 -2.13
CA ALA A 39 1.59 -0.10 -2.25
C ALA A 39 2.01 -1.30 -1.38
N TYR A 40 1.26 -1.63 -0.34
CA TYR A 40 1.54 -2.73 0.59
C TYR A 40 0.58 -3.93 0.44
N GLU A 41 -0.23 -4.00 -0.60
CA GLU A 41 -1.24 -5.03 -0.80
C GLU A 41 -0.69 -6.46 -0.77
N ALA A 42 0.54 -6.66 -1.24
CA ALA A 42 1.17 -7.96 -1.28
C ALA A 42 1.46 -8.58 0.11
N TYR A 43 1.37 -7.76 1.17
CA TYR A 43 1.55 -8.20 2.56
C TYR A 43 0.24 -8.61 3.23
N ILE A 44 -0.91 -8.42 2.57
CA ILE A 44 -2.22 -8.78 3.12
C ILE A 44 -2.31 -10.29 3.27
N SER A 45 -2.72 -10.74 4.45
CA SER A 45 -2.87 -12.16 4.80
C SER A 45 -4.27 -12.51 5.31
N GLU A 46 -5.05 -11.53 5.74
CA GLU A 46 -6.40 -11.72 6.26
C GLU A 46 -7.42 -11.72 5.10
N PRO A 47 -8.35 -12.68 5.06
CA PRO A 47 -9.22 -12.90 3.90
C PRO A 47 -10.31 -11.83 3.71
N ASP A 48 -10.62 -11.06 4.74
CA ASP A 48 -11.62 -9.98 4.72
C ASP A 48 -11.02 -8.61 4.32
N VAL A 49 -9.69 -8.54 4.17
CA VAL A 49 -8.98 -7.35 3.73
C VAL A 49 -8.78 -7.41 2.21
N PRO A 50 -9.34 -6.48 1.44
CA PRO A 50 -9.27 -6.53 -0.02
C PRO A 50 -7.85 -6.20 -0.53
N HIS A 51 -7.40 -6.94 -1.55
CA HIS A 51 -6.14 -6.67 -2.26
C HIS A 51 -6.25 -5.53 -3.26
N THR A 52 -7.45 -5.18 -3.68
CA THR A 52 -7.72 -4.10 -4.62
C THR A 52 -9.06 -3.44 -4.29
N ILE A 53 -9.15 -2.11 -4.50
CA ILE A 53 -10.42 -1.41 -4.35
C ILE A 53 -11.47 -1.92 -5.33
N TYR A 54 -11.05 -2.53 -6.45
CA TYR A 54 -11.95 -3.06 -7.48
C TYR A 54 -12.66 -4.36 -7.10
N GLU A 55 -12.41 -4.90 -5.91
CA GLU A 55 -13.25 -5.91 -5.30
C GLU A 55 -14.58 -5.34 -4.77
N CYS A 56 -14.66 -4.01 -4.61
CA CYS A 56 -15.88 -3.30 -4.22
C CYS A 56 -16.73 -2.98 -5.45
N GLU A 57 -18.04 -3.19 -5.33
CA GLU A 57 -18.99 -2.87 -6.40
C GLU A 57 -19.02 -1.35 -6.65
N GLY A 58 -19.03 -0.93 -7.92
CA GLY A 58 -19.04 0.49 -8.29
C GLY A 58 -17.69 1.21 -8.16
N ALA A 59 -16.61 0.54 -7.73
CA ALA A 59 -15.31 1.20 -7.59
C ALA A 59 -14.74 1.69 -8.93
N ARG A 60 -15.06 1.02 -10.05
CA ARG A 60 -14.58 1.39 -11.38
C ARG A 60 -15.07 2.75 -11.88
N THR A 61 -16.14 3.28 -11.29
CA THR A 61 -16.71 4.59 -11.63
C THR A 61 -16.22 5.73 -10.74
N CYS A 62 -15.49 5.42 -9.63
CA CYS A 62 -15.06 6.45 -8.69
C CYS A 62 -13.63 6.28 -8.16
N ALA A 63 -12.88 5.23 -8.53
CA ALA A 63 -11.57 4.99 -7.93
C ALA A 63 -10.41 4.90 -8.93
N ILE A 64 -9.27 5.44 -8.51
CA ILE A 64 -7.94 5.27 -9.12
C ILE A 64 -7.10 4.49 -8.11
N GLU A 65 -6.40 3.43 -8.56
CA GLU A 65 -5.53 2.65 -7.70
C GLU A 65 -4.06 2.82 -8.05
N LEU A 66 -3.22 2.98 -7.04
CA LEU A 66 -1.78 3.11 -7.15
C LEU A 66 -1.09 1.84 -6.64
N ARG A 67 -0.17 1.31 -7.42
CA ARG A 67 0.61 0.10 -7.13
C ARG A 67 2.10 0.37 -7.18
N SER A 68 2.88 -0.35 -6.38
CA SER A 68 4.32 -0.17 -6.30
C SER A 68 5.05 -1.51 -6.26
N PHE A 69 6.07 -1.67 -7.08
CA PHE A 69 7.01 -2.80 -7.01
C PHE A 69 8.09 -2.61 -5.95
N SER A 70 8.17 -1.43 -5.35
CA SER A 70 9.17 -1.13 -4.32
C SER A 70 9.06 -2.04 -3.11
N LYS A 71 7.84 -2.48 -2.77
CA LYS A 71 7.54 -3.22 -1.54
C LYS A 71 7.39 -4.71 -1.77
N ASN A 72 6.65 -5.10 -2.80
CA ASN A 72 6.41 -6.51 -3.11
C ASN A 72 7.61 -7.23 -3.76
N ALA A 73 8.46 -6.49 -4.50
CA ALA A 73 9.56 -7.06 -5.28
C ALA A 73 10.94 -6.44 -4.98
N GLY A 74 11.03 -5.58 -3.95
CA GLY A 74 12.31 -4.95 -3.60
C GLY A 74 12.81 -3.90 -4.59
N PHE A 75 11.95 -3.36 -5.47
CA PHE A 75 12.33 -2.42 -6.53
C PHE A 75 12.50 -0.97 -6.04
N THR A 76 12.80 -0.75 -4.78
CA THR A 76 12.96 0.61 -4.23
C THR A 76 13.99 1.43 -5.00
N GLY A 77 15.11 0.85 -5.39
CA GLY A 77 16.15 1.49 -6.21
C GLY A 77 15.87 1.45 -7.72
N VAL A 78 15.04 0.52 -8.18
CA VAL A 78 14.72 0.31 -9.61
C VAL A 78 13.65 1.28 -10.10
N ARG A 79 12.78 1.77 -9.23
CA ARG A 79 11.75 2.79 -9.48
C ARG A 79 10.64 2.36 -10.44
N LEU A 80 9.83 1.38 -10.04
CA LEU A 80 8.69 0.92 -10.80
C LEU A 80 7.40 0.94 -9.97
N GLY A 81 6.34 1.40 -10.58
CA GLY A 81 4.96 1.37 -10.09
C GLY A 81 4.00 1.50 -11.26
N PHE A 82 2.73 1.31 -11.02
CA PHE A 82 1.69 1.54 -12.01
C PHE A 82 0.44 2.12 -11.37
N THR A 83 -0.37 2.74 -12.23
CA THR A 83 -1.65 3.34 -11.85
C THR A 83 -2.75 2.71 -12.67
N VAL A 84 -3.81 2.25 -12.00
CA VAL A 84 -5.00 1.73 -12.65
C VAL A 84 -6.06 2.82 -12.68
N ILE A 85 -6.47 3.22 -13.87
CA ILE A 85 -7.54 4.20 -14.08
C ILE A 85 -8.57 3.58 -15.01
N PRO A 86 -9.74 3.15 -14.50
CA PRO A 86 -10.78 2.55 -15.31
C PRO A 86 -11.31 3.52 -16.37
N LYS A 87 -11.70 2.99 -17.53
CA LYS A 87 -12.33 3.78 -18.60
C LYS A 87 -13.74 4.25 -18.23
N ASP A 88 -14.33 3.61 -17.22
CA ASP A 88 -15.66 3.97 -16.70
C ASP A 88 -15.63 5.22 -15.80
N LEU A 89 -14.44 5.58 -15.29
CA LEU A 89 -14.25 6.77 -14.46
C LEU A 89 -14.20 8.02 -15.34
N LYS A 90 -15.23 8.86 -15.23
CA LYS A 90 -15.44 10.04 -16.06
C LYS A 90 -15.55 11.33 -15.23
N CYS A 91 -15.21 12.44 -15.86
CA CYS A 91 -15.52 13.79 -15.40
C CYS A 91 -16.26 14.49 -16.54
N GLY A 92 -17.58 14.64 -16.43
CA GLY A 92 -18.44 14.99 -17.57
C GLY A 92 -18.33 13.93 -18.67
N ASP A 93 -18.11 14.36 -19.90
CA ASP A 93 -18.00 13.49 -21.07
C ASP A 93 -16.58 12.90 -21.27
N VAL A 94 -15.60 13.28 -20.43
CA VAL A 94 -14.20 12.92 -20.61
C VAL A 94 -13.82 11.82 -19.62
N THR A 95 -13.15 10.75 -20.11
CA THR A 95 -12.61 9.70 -19.24
C THR A 95 -11.30 10.17 -18.58
N LEU A 96 -11.16 9.95 -17.28
CA LEU A 96 -9.89 10.26 -16.59
C LEU A 96 -8.74 9.42 -17.15
N HIS A 97 -9.02 8.22 -17.65
CA HIS A 97 -8.03 7.38 -18.33
C HIS A 97 -7.41 8.10 -19.55
N SER A 98 -8.22 8.75 -20.40
CA SER A 98 -7.68 9.46 -21.59
C SER A 98 -6.82 10.66 -21.21
N LEU A 99 -7.22 11.42 -20.18
CA LEU A 99 -6.44 12.54 -19.66
C LEU A 99 -5.11 12.07 -19.06
N TRP A 100 -5.14 10.99 -18.28
CA TRP A 100 -3.94 10.40 -17.71
C TRP A 100 -3.00 9.86 -18.79
N ALA A 101 -3.50 9.11 -19.76
CA ALA A 101 -2.70 8.55 -20.84
C ALA A 101 -1.97 9.66 -21.62
N ARG A 102 -2.66 10.76 -21.94
CA ARG A 102 -2.06 11.92 -22.58
C ARG A 102 -1.00 12.57 -21.71
N ARG A 103 -1.31 12.83 -20.42
CA ARG A 103 -0.36 13.45 -19.49
C ARG A 103 0.87 12.56 -19.29
N HIS A 104 0.67 11.27 -19.06
CA HIS A 104 1.75 10.31 -18.86
C HIS A 104 2.67 10.24 -20.07
N GLY A 105 2.11 10.04 -21.26
CA GLY A 105 2.86 9.97 -22.52
C GLY A 105 3.59 11.27 -22.90
N THR A 106 3.06 12.44 -22.48
CA THR A 106 3.68 13.74 -22.78
C THR A 106 4.79 14.11 -21.79
N LYS A 107 4.59 13.79 -20.50
CA LYS A 107 5.49 14.23 -19.42
C LYS A 107 6.60 13.23 -19.12
N PHE A 108 6.34 11.94 -19.26
CA PHE A 108 7.19 10.90 -18.68
C PHE A 108 7.55 9.77 -19.66
N ASN A 109 6.68 9.41 -20.60
CA ASN A 109 6.82 8.29 -21.55
C ASN A 109 6.90 6.88 -20.93
N GLY A 110 6.78 6.76 -19.61
CA GLY A 110 6.84 5.50 -18.89
C GLY A 110 8.22 5.17 -18.33
N ALA A 111 8.29 4.07 -17.57
CA ALA A 111 9.52 3.56 -17.01
C ALA A 111 10.45 3.00 -18.12
N PRO A 112 11.77 2.91 -17.91
CA PRO A 112 12.69 2.28 -18.86
C PRO A 112 12.24 0.86 -19.21
N TYR A 113 12.40 0.46 -20.48
CA TYR A 113 11.92 -0.84 -20.98
C TYR A 113 12.45 -2.03 -20.17
N ILE A 114 13.74 -2.01 -19.80
CA ILE A 114 14.36 -3.06 -18.98
C ILE A 114 13.67 -3.21 -17.62
N VAL A 115 13.26 -2.08 -17.02
CA VAL A 115 12.56 -2.05 -15.74
C VAL A 115 11.13 -2.61 -15.88
N GLN A 116 10.46 -2.30 -17.00
CA GLN A 116 9.14 -2.87 -17.30
C GLN A 116 9.23 -4.39 -17.47
N ARG A 117 10.25 -4.89 -18.18
CA ARG A 117 10.49 -6.35 -18.32
C ARG A 117 10.78 -7.01 -16.98
N ALA A 118 11.53 -6.35 -16.11
CA ALA A 118 11.74 -6.83 -14.74
C ALA A 118 10.42 -6.90 -13.94
N GLY A 119 9.55 -5.89 -14.09
CA GLY A 119 8.22 -5.89 -13.47
C GLY A 119 7.32 -7.01 -14.00
N GLU A 120 7.37 -7.30 -15.29
CA GLU A 120 6.65 -8.44 -15.88
C GLU A 120 7.15 -9.77 -15.28
N ALA A 121 8.45 -9.92 -15.10
CA ALA A 121 9.04 -11.13 -14.51
C ALA A 121 8.58 -11.38 -13.07
N VAL A 122 8.21 -10.36 -12.30
CA VAL A 122 7.63 -10.50 -10.96
C VAL A 122 6.36 -11.34 -10.97
N TYR A 123 5.56 -11.28 -12.04
CA TYR A 123 4.32 -12.03 -12.18
C TYR A 123 4.49 -13.43 -12.79
N SER A 124 5.71 -13.82 -13.16
CA SER A 124 6.00 -15.20 -13.53
C SER A 124 5.93 -16.12 -12.30
N GLU A 125 5.75 -17.43 -12.52
CA GLU A 125 5.74 -18.42 -11.41
C GLU A 125 7.01 -18.32 -10.54
N ALA A 126 8.18 -18.22 -11.15
CA ALA A 126 9.44 -18.05 -10.45
C ALA A 126 9.52 -16.71 -9.70
N GLY A 127 9.02 -15.63 -10.32
CA GLY A 127 8.98 -14.30 -9.69
C GLY A 127 8.04 -14.26 -8.48
N GLN A 128 6.85 -14.81 -8.60
CA GLN A 128 5.90 -14.90 -7.49
C GLN A 128 6.43 -15.74 -6.33
N LYS A 129 7.11 -16.86 -6.62
CA LYS A 129 7.75 -17.66 -5.59
C LYS A 129 8.82 -16.85 -4.83
N GLN A 130 9.73 -16.19 -5.54
CA GLN A 130 10.80 -15.40 -4.94
C GLN A 130 10.27 -14.21 -4.12
N THR A 131 9.30 -13.48 -4.65
CA THR A 131 8.69 -12.35 -3.93
C THR A 131 7.88 -12.81 -2.73
N GLY A 132 7.19 -13.95 -2.82
CA GLY A 132 6.48 -14.57 -1.70
C GLY A 132 7.44 -14.96 -0.55
N GLU A 133 8.59 -15.56 -0.86
CA GLU A 133 9.62 -15.88 0.13
C GLU A 133 10.17 -14.61 0.82
N GLN A 134 10.38 -13.54 0.05
CA GLN A 134 10.81 -12.26 0.59
C GLN A 134 9.75 -11.62 1.50
N ILE A 135 8.49 -11.63 1.09
CA ILE A 135 7.37 -11.12 1.90
C ILE A 135 7.25 -11.91 3.19
N ALA A 136 7.32 -13.26 3.11
CA ALA A 136 7.28 -14.12 4.27
C ALA A 136 8.41 -13.81 5.27
N TYR A 137 9.61 -13.54 4.78
CA TYR A 137 10.74 -13.12 5.63
C TYR A 137 10.44 -11.82 6.39
N TYR A 138 9.94 -10.79 5.70
CA TYR A 138 9.58 -9.52 6.36
C TYR A 138 8.45 -9.69 7.36
N MET A 139 7.42 -10.47 7.03
CA MET A 139 6.29 -10.69 7.93
C MET A 139 6.68 -11.54 9.15
N ASN A 140 7.61 -12.47 9.00
CA ASN A 140 8.15 -13.22 10.15
C ASN A 140 8.95 -12.30 11.09
N ASN A 141 9.72 -11.35 10.56
CA ASN A 141 10.40 -10.34 11.36
C ASN A 141 9.38 -9.46 12.11
N ALA A 142 8.34 -8.99 11.42
CA ALA A 142 7.27 -8.21 12.04
C ALA A 142 6.58 -8.99 13.17
N LYS A 143 6.27 -10.26 12.95
CA LYS A 143 5.69 -11.14 13.97
C LYS A 143 6.60 -11.26 15.20
N THR A 144 7.89 -11.52 15.00
CA THR A 144 8.87 -11.64 16.09
C THR A 144 8.95 -10.36 16.92
N ILE A 145 8.99 -9.20 16.27
CA ILE A 145 9.02 -7.90 16.95
C ILE A 145 7.69 -7.65 17.68
N LEU A 146 6.56 -7.92 17.05
CA LEU A 146 5.22 -7.72 17.62
C LEU A 146 5.04 -8.56 18.89
N GLU A 147 5.41 -9.84 18.83
CA GLU A 147 5.33 -10.76 19.98
C GLU A 147 6.27 -10.33 21.12
N GLY A 148 7.50 -9.94 20.79
CA GLY A 148 8.47 -9.44 21.76
C GLY A 148 7.98 -8.17 22.47
N LEU A 149 7.45 -7.21 21.74
CA LEU A 149 6.90 -5.98 22.31
C LEU A 149 5.68 -6.22 23.18
N LYS A 150 4.77 -7.12 22.75
CA LYS A 150 3.61 -7.52 23.56
C LYS A 150 4.04 -8.22 24.85
N SER A 151 5.01 -9.12 24.79
CA SER A 151 5.52 -9.83 25.97
C SER A 151 6.21 -8.88 26.97
N ALA A 152 6.81 -7.81 26.46
CA ALA A 152 7.38 -6.74 27.29
C ALA A 152 6.35 -5.74 27.83
N GLY A 153 5.05 -5.95 27.58
CA GLY A 153 3.96 -5.13 28.12
C GLY A 153 3.64 -3.86 27.31
N TYR A 154 4.18 -3.70 26.11
CA TYR A 154 3.86 -2.54 25.27
C TYR A 154 2.52 -2.66 24.57
N THR A 155 1.84 -1.53 24.40
CA THR A 155 0.66 -1.42 23.53
C THR A 155 1.11 -1.22 22.10
N VAL A 156 0.79 -2.19 21.24
CA VAL A 156 1.20 -2.19 19.82
C VAL A 156 0.06 -2.58 18.91
N SER A 157 0.08 -2.08 17.66
CA SER A 157 -0.84 -2.45 16.59
C SER A 157 -0.07 -2.62 15.27
N GLY A 158 -0.72 -3.18 14.24
CA GLY A 158 -0.07 -3.49 12.97
C GLY A 158 0.71 -4.81 13.00
N GLY A 159 1.61 -5.02 12.03
CA GLY A 159 2.44 -6.22 11.93
C GLY A 159 1.72 -7.48 11.42
N VAL A 160 0.49 -7.36 10.89
CA VAL A 160 -0.32 -8.49 10.38
C VAL A 160 -0.46 -8.44 8.85
N ASN A 161 -0.91 -7.33 8.30
CA ASN A 161 -1.09 -7.14 6.84
C ASN A 161 -0.07 -6.15 6.26
N ALA A 162 0.91 -5.76 7.03
CA ALA A 162 2.04 -4.92 6.63
C ALA A 162 3.18 -5.11 7.64
N PRO A 163 4.44 -4.88 7.25
CA PRO A 163 5.58 -5.04 8.17
C PRO A 163 5.69 -3.91 9.21
N TYR A 164 4.71 -3.01 9.28
CA TYR A 164 4.70 -1.87 10.20
C TYR A 164 4.09 -2.25 11.53
N ILE A 165 4.78 -1.86 12.60
CA ILE A 165 4.32 -1.98 13.97
C ILE A 165 4.21 -0.58 14.56
N TRP A 166 3.04 -0.21 15.02
CA TRP A 166 2.76 1.06 15.66
C TRP A 166 2.75 0.89 17.16
N LEU A 167 3.78 1.45 17.82
CA LEU A 167 3.97 1.33 19.26
C LEU A 167 3.52 2.60 19.97
N LYS A 168 2.72 2.44 21.03
CA LYS A 168 2.44 3.51 21.95
C LYS A 168 3.65 3.73 22.86
N THR A 169 4.22 4.94 22.84
CA THR A 169 5.39 5.29 23.66
C THR A 169 5.11 5.13 25.15
N PRO A 170 6.06 4.60 25.92
CA PRO A 170 5.89 4.41 27.38
C PRO A 170 5.94 5.74 28.15
N ASP A 171 5.46 5.70 29.38
CA ASP A 171 5.65 6.72 30.42
C ASP A 171 5.33 8.17 30.00
N LYS A 172 4.35 8.35 29.10
CA LYS A 172 3.97 9.67 28.55
C LYS A 172 5.11 10.38 27.78
N MET A 173 6.16 9.65 27.40
CA MET A 173 7.23 10.19 26.57
C MET A 173 6.69 10.54 25.18
N THR A 174 7.29 11.56 24.56
CA THR A 174 7.01 11.86 23.16
C THR A 174 7.72 10.86 22.23
N SER A 175 7.19 10.65 21.03
CA SER A 175 7.85 9.79 20.02
C SER A 175 9.28 10.26 19.73
N TRP A 176 9.53 11.58 19.72
CA TRP A 176 10.85 12.15 19.53
C TRP A 176 11.81 11.78 20.67
N ALA A 177 11.37 11.84 21.93
CA ALA A 177 12.19 11.47 23.06
C ALA A 177 12.60 9.98 22.98
N VAL A 178 11.64 9.09 22.68
CA VAL A 178 11.94 7.65 22.53
C VAL A 178 12.88 7.39 21.36
N SER A 179 12.64 8.00 20.21
CA SER A 179 13.49 7.82 19.02
C SER A 179 14.92 8.29 19.30
N TYR A 180 15.08 9.45 19.90
CA TYR A 180 16.40 10.02 20.19
C TYR A 180 17.19 9.22 21.22
N THR A 181 16.55 8.75 22.30
CA THR A 181 17.24 8.11 23.43
C THR A 181 17.41 6.60 23.29
N HIS A 182 16.56 5.93 22.49
CA HIS A 182 16.49 4.45 22.47
C HIS A 182 16.69 3.83 21.08
N LEU A 183 16.48 4.59 20.01
CA LEU A 183 16.56 4.07 18.63
C LEU A 183 17.73 4.63 17.83
N THR A 184 18.36 5.71 18.28
CA THR A 184 19.59 6.22 17.64
C THR A 184 20.78 5.43 18.15
N LEU A 185 21.52 4.83 17.21
CA LEU A 185 22.84 4.29 17.55
C LEU A 185 23.77 5.43 17.98
N PRO A 186 24.58 5.24 19.02
CA PRO A 186 25.62 6.24 19.36
C PRO A 186 26.53 6.40 18.15
N THR A 187 26.58 7.63 17.64
CA THR A 187 27.62 8.02 16.67
C THR A 187 28.92 8.17 17.44
N THR A 188 29.76 7.14 17.36
CA THR A 188 31.16 7.24 17.78
C THR A 188 31.98 7.93 16.72
#